data_1fd1111a771c980a404001e01198982b
#
_entry.id   1fd1111a771c980a404001e01198982b
#
_cell.length_a   1.000
_cell.length_b   1.000
_cell.length_c   1.000
_cell.angle_alpha   90.00
_cell.angle_beta   90.00
_cell.angle_gamma   90.00
#
_symmetry.space_group_name_H-M   'P 1'
#
loop_
_entity.id
_entity.type
_entity.pdbx_description
1 polymer ?
#
loop_
_entity_poly.entity_id
_entity_poly.type
_entity_poly.pdbx_seq_one_letter_code
_entity_poly.pdbx_strand_id
1 'polypeptide(L)'
;MRKFEFRPWGWYITLDEGVNYKVKKIHLNPNTKLSLQYHHHRDEHWTVLDGSGKAIVNKNVFIMNDGDDMFIAKKAIHRMEASPDGVTFIEVQRGMCDEEDIVRLQDDYGRVDKQP
;
A
#
# COMPACT_ATOMS: atom_id res chain seq x y z
N MET A 1 -8.12 12.53 17.67
CA MET A 1 -7.86 11.09 17.87
C MET A 1 -7.76 10.39 16.54
N ARG A 2 -6.72 9.57 16.35
CA ARG A 2 -6.57 8.82 15.12
C ARG A 2 -7.54 7.65 15.10
N LYS A 3 -8.02 7.30 13.92
CA LYS A 3 -9.03 6.28 13.75
C LYS A 3 -8.52 5.17 12.86
N PHE A 4 -8.67 3.91 13.31
CA PHE A 4 -8.35 2.76 12.50
C PHE A 4 -9.43 2.56 11.44
N GLU A 5 -8.99 2.28 10.21
CA GLU A 5 -9.86 1.90 9.10
C GLU A 5 -9.67 0.42 8.86
N PHE A 6 -10.69 -0.39 9.14
CA PHE A 6 -10.60 -1.83 8.96
C PHE A 6 -11.01 -2.22 7.55
N ARG A 7 -10.27 -3.18 6.98
CA ARG A 7 -10.48 -3.68 5.62
C ARG A 7 -10.36 -5.20 5.63
N PRO A 8 -10.84 -5.91 4.59
CA PRO A 8 -10.75 -7.37 4.58
C PRO A 8 -9.33 -7.90 4.76
N TRP A 9 -8.34 -7.16 4.31
CA TRP A 9 -6.92 -7.57 4.38
C TRP A 9 -6.22 -7.17 5.68
N GLY A 10 -6.83 -6.33 6.52
CA GLY A 10 -6.19 -5.84 7.75
C GLY A 10 -6.73 -4.48 8.15
N TRP A 11 -5.82 -3.52 8.36
CA TRP A 11 -6.23 -2.17 8.77
C TRP A 11 -5.18 -1.14 8.39
N TYR A 12 -5.60 0.11 8.39
CA TYR A 12 -4.64 1.22 8.35
C TYR A 12 -5.11 2.37 9.24
N ILE A 13 -4.17 3.25 9.54
CA ILE A 13 -4.45 4.47 10.29
C ILE A 13 -3.64 5.60 9.68
N THR A 14 -4.28 6.75 9.47
CA THR A 14 -3.59 7.94 8.98
C THR A 14 -2.89 8.61 10.15
N LEU A 15 -1.56 8.70 10.07
CA LEU A 15 -0.75 9.26 11.15
C LEU A 15 -0.59 10.77 11.01
N ASP A 16 -0.52 11.26 9.78
CA ASP A 16 -0.35 12.68 9.51
C ASP A 16 -0.75 12.96 8.07
N GLU A 17 -1.17 14.18 7.78
CA GLU A 17 -1.46 14.59 6.42
C GLU A 17 -1.39 16.11 6.30
N GLY A 18 -0.99 16.56 5.13
CA GLY A 18 -0.88 17.96 4.80
C GLY A 18 -1.42 18.21 3.41
N VAL A 19 -1.05 19.33 2.82
CA VAL A 19 -1.57 19.76 1.52
C VAL A 19 -1.17 18.79 0.42
N ASN A 20 0.06 18.27 0.48
CA ASN A 20 0.60 17.44 -0.59
C ASN A 20 1.32 16.20 -0.05
N TYR A 21 0.88 15.70 1.08
CA TYR A 21 1.40 14.44 1.62
C TYR A 21 0.39 13.79 2.57
N LYS A 22 0.55 12.46 2.72
CA LYS A 22 -0.21 11.69 3.71
C LYS A 22 0.67 10.55 4.20
N VAL A 23 0.65 10.30 5.51
CA VAL A 23 1.43 9.23 6.14
C VAL A 23 0.46 8.24 6.76
N LYS A 24 0.60 6.98 6.40
CA LYS A 24 -0.25 5.89 6.93
C LYS A 24 0.61 4.81 7.55
N LYS A 25 0.08 4.18 8.58
CA LYS A 25 0.58 2.90 9.06
C LYS A 25 -0.41 1.84 8.60
N ILE A 26 0.09 0.82 7.90
CA ILE A 26 -0.74 -0.19 7.25
C ILE A 26 -0.34 -1.56 7.77
N HIS A 27 -1.33 -2.38 8.10
CA HIS A 27 -1.11 -3.76 8.52
C HIS A 27 -1.88 -4.70 7.62
N LEU A 28 -1.17 -5.67 7.04
CA LEU A 28 -1.79 -6.76 6.30
C LEU A 28 -1.72 -8.03 7.16
N ASN A 29 -2.88 -8.66 7.32
CA ASN A 29 -2.97 -9.95 8.01
C ASN A 29 -2.17 -11.01 7.25
N PRO A 30 -1.76 -12.11 7.92
CA PRO A 30 -1.04 -13.19 7.24
C PRO A 30 -1.71 -13.62 5.95
N ASN A 31 -0.91 -13.79 4.90
CA ASN A 31 -1.33 -14.32 3.61
C ASN A 31 -2.39 -13.47 2.87
N THR A 32 -2.53 -12.21 3.25
CA THR A 32 -3.40 -11.28 2.50
C THR A 32 -2.57 -10.42 1.56
N LYS A 33 -3.25 -9.73 0.65
CA LYS A 33 -2.58 -8.83 -0.28
C LYS A 33 -3.50 -7.66 -0.63
N LEU A 34 -2.87 -6.53 -0.89
CA LEU A 34 -3.57 -5.37 -1.41
C LEU A 34 -3.94 -5.61 -2.87
N SER A 35 -4.82 -4.78 -3.42
CA SER A 35 -5.09 -4.83 -4.85
C SER A 35 -3.83 -4.50 -5.64
N LEU A 36 -3.72 -5.04 -6.85
CA LEU A 36 -2.73 -4.60 -7.80
C LEU A 36 -3.26 -3.30 -8.40
N GLN A 37 -2.51 -2.21 -8.22
CA GLN A 37 -3.06 -0.88 -8.41
C GLN A 37 -2.01 0.11 -8.87
N TYR A 38 -2.47 1.29 -9.34
CA TYR A 38 -1.58 2.42 -9.55
C TYR A 38 -2.32 3.72 -9.24
N HIS A 39 -1.55 4.81 -9.10
CA HIS A 39 -2.06 6.14 -8.80
C HIS A 39 -1.52 7.14 -9.81
N HIS A 40 -2.34 8.12 -10.20
CA HIS A 40 -1.96 9.09 -11.23
C HIS A 40 -1.15 10.25 -10.69
N HIS A 41 -1.37 10.64 -9.42
CA HIS A 41 -0.92 11.95 -8.93
C HIS A 41 -0.05 11.89 -7.69
N ARG A 42 0.37 10.69 -7.28
CA ARG A 42 1.23 10.56 -6.09
C ARG A 42 2.25 9.46 -6.27
N ASP A 43 3.39 9.61 -5.60
CA ASP A 43 4.32 8.52 -5.39
C ASP A 43 4.24 8.07 -3.92
N GLU A 44 4.89 6.95 -3.60
CA GLU A 44 4.85 6.38 -2.26
C GLU A 44 6.22 5.88 -1.84
N HIS A 45 6.47 5.96 -0.53
CA HIS A 45 7.61 5.31 0.11
C HIS A 45 7.07 4.36 1.16
N TRP A 46 7.55 3.14 1.16
CA TRP A 46 7.16 2.12 2.14
C TRP A 46 8.37 1.76 3.00
N THR A 47 8.18 1.65 4.31
CA THR A 47 9.19 1.14 5.25
C THR A 47 8.54 0.07 6.10
N VAL A 48 9.08 -1.15 6.05
CA VAL A 48 8.56 -2.28 6.83
C VAL A 48 8.98 -2.12 8.29
N LEU A 49 8.01 -2.15 9.18
CA LEU A 49 8.23 -2.04 10.62
C LEU A 49 8.30 -3.40 11.30
N ASP A 50 7.52 -4.37 10.81
CA ASP A 50 7.38 -5.66 11.46
C ASP A 50 6.83 -6.66 10.46
N GLY A 51 7.26 -7.91 10.57
CA GLY A 51 6.83 -8.98 9.69
C GLY A 51 7.55 -8.96 8.36
N SER A 52 6.92 -9.50 7.34
CA SER A 52 7.53 -9.59 6.01
C SER A 52 6.49 -9.77 4.93
N GLY A 53 6.92 -9.51 3.69
CA GLY A 53 6.05 -9.65 2.54
C GLY A 53 6.82 -9.54 1.25
N LYS A 54 6.08 -9.31 0.17
CA LYS A 54 6.62 -9.07 -1.16
C LYS A 54 6.04 -7.78 -1.69
N ALA A 55 6.89 -6.89 -2.18
CA ALA A 55 6.44 -5.74 -2.96
C ALA A 55 6.54 -6.12 -4.43
N ILE A 56 5.44 -6.00 -5.15
CA ILE A 56 5.43 -6.20 -6.60
C ILE A 56 5.32 -4.81 -7.21
N VAL A 57 6.30 -4.44 -8.02
CA VAL A 57 6.36 -3.12 -8.64
C VAL A 57 6.71 -3.29 -10.11
N ASN A 58 5.80 -2.94 -10.99
CA ASN A 58 5.97 -3.10 -12.44
C ASN A 58 6.45 -4.51 -12.81
N LYS A 59 5.81 -5.53 -12.25
CA LYS A 59 6.09 -6.95 -12.45
C LYS A 59 7.35 -7.47 -11.77
N ASN A 60 8.16 -6.61 -11.17
CA ASN A 60 9.33 -7.04 -10.40
C ASN A 60 8.90 -7.39 -8.98
N VAL A 61 9.47 -8.44 -8.43
CA VAL A 61 9.13 -8.92 -7.08
C VAL A 61 10.31 -8.67 -6.15
N PHE A 62 10.04 -7.99 -5.05
CA PHE A 62 11.06 -7.66 -4.04
C PHE A 62 10.63 -8.23 -2.70
N ILE A 63 11.50 -9.03 -2.08
CA ILE A 63 11.24 -9.51 -0.73
C ILE A 63 11.45 -8.34 0.23
N MET A 64 10.46 -8.12 1.10
CA MET A 64 10.47 -7.02 2.06
C MET A 64 10.49 -7.58 3.46
N ASN A 65 11.60 -7.33 4.17
CA ASN A 65 11.76 -7.74 5.55
C ASN A 65 11.76 -6.51 6.46
N ASP A 66 11.74 -6.75 7.75
CA ASP A 66 11.79 -5.71 8.76
C ASP A 66 12.91 -4.72 8.46
N GLY A 67 12.59 -3.43 8.40
CA GLY A 67 13.54 -2.36 8.10
C GLY A 67 13.74 -2.05 6.62
N ASP A 68 13.21 -2.86 5.71
CA ASP A 68 13.38 -2.61 4.27
C ASP A 68 12.50 -1.46 3.78
N ASP A 69 13.01 -0.73 2.80
CA ASP A 69 12.35 0.40 2.17
C ASP A 69 12.06 0.12 0.71
N MET A 70 11.02 0.75 0.16
CA MET A 70 10.68 0.67 -1.25
C MET A 70 10.09 2.00 -1.71
N PHE A 71 10.62 2.54 -2.80
CA PHE A 71 10.02 3.69 -3.47
C PHE A 71 9.12 3.21 -4.60
N ILE A 72 7.91 3.76 -4.67
CA ILE A 72 6.94 3.45 -5.72
C ILE A 72 6.61 4.74 -6.45
N ALA A 73 7.08 4.82 -7.69
CA ALA A 73 6.87 6.00 -8.51
C ALA A 73 5.40 6.15 -8.89
N LYS A 74 5.00 7.38 -9.12
CA LYS A 74 3.72 7.73 -9.72
C LYS A 74 3.47 6.84 -10.92
N LYS A 75 2.25 6.31 -11.04
CA LYS A 75 1.80 5.42 -12.13
C LYS A 75 2.43 4.04 -12.17
N ALA A 76 3.38 3.72 -11.28
CA ALA A 76 3.91 2.35 -11.21
C ALA A 76 2.81 1.40 -10.70
N ILE A 77 2.67 0.27 -11.37
CA ILE A 77 1.70 -0.76 -11.00
C ILE A 77 2.29 -1.55 -9.85
N HIS A 78 1.59 -1.62 -8.73
CA HIS A 78 2.18 -2.18 -7.52
C HIS A 78 1.17 -2.82 -6.58
N ARG A 79 1.68 -3.67 -5.69
CA ARG A 79 0.96 -4.19 -4.53
C ARG A 79 1.95 -4.69 -3.48
N MET A 80 1.50 -4.73 -2.22
CA MET A 80 2.16 -5.47 -1.16
C MET A 80 1.39 -6.76 -0.90
N GLU A 81 2.12 -7.86 -0.75
CA GLU A 81 1.57 -9.17 -0.36
C GLU A 81 2.21 -9.58 0.95
N ALA A 82 1.41 -9.91 1.95
CA ALA A 82 1.91 -10.34 3.24
C ALA A 82 2.37 -11.80 3.20
N SER A 83 3.46 -12.08 3.91
CA SER A 83 3.91 -13.45 4.17
C SER A 83 2.96 -14.12 5.18
N PRO A 84 3.20 -15.42 5.52
CA PRO A 84 2.45 -16.06 6.60
C PRO A 84 2.57 -15.37 7.96
N ASP A 85 3.55 -14.48 8.13
CA ASP A 85 3.72 -13.72 9.38
C ASP A 85 2.93 -12.41 9.39
N GLY A 86 2.38 -12.02 8.26
CA GLY A 86 1.78 -10.70 8.12
C GLY A 86 2.86 -9.63 7.94
N VAL A 87 2.45 -8.41 7.66
CA VAL A 87 3.39 -7.29 7.50
C VAL A 87 2.75 -5.98 7.93
N THR A 88 3.53 -5.17 8.64
CA THR A 88 3.14 -3.82 9.05
C THR A 88 4.18 -2.86 8.49
N PHE A 89 3.72 -1.82 7.80
CA PHE A 89 4.63 -0.87 7.19
C PHE A 89 4.08 0.56 7.24
N ILE A 90 4.99 1.52 7.15
CA ILE A 90 4.65 2.93 7.00
C ILE A 90 4.64 3.24 5.51
N GLU A 91 3.62 3.97 5.09
CA GLU A 91 3.50 4.46 3.72
C GLU A 91 3.47 5.98 3.76
N VAL A 92 4.43 6.62 3.08
CA VAL A 92 4.43 8.06 2.90
C VAL A 92 3.99 8.35 1.47
N GLN A 93 2.82 8.95 1.30
CA GLN A 93 2.30 9.38 0.00
C GLN A 93 2.72 10.83 -0.21
N ARG A 94 3.21 11.15 -1.40
CA ARG A 94 3.61 12.51 -1.75
C ARG A 94 2.97 12.91 -3.08
N GLY A 95 2.37 14.09 -3.10
CA GLY A 95 1.64 14.61 -4.24
C GLY A 95 0.18 14.81 -3.87
N MET A 96 -0.72 14.69 -4.83
CA MET A 96 -2.14 14.79 -4.56
C MET A 96 -2.63 13.45 -4.00
N CYS A 97 -2.93 13.43 -2.70
CA CYS A 97 -3.23 12.20 -1.96
C CYS A 97 -4.72 11.96 -1.80
N ASP A 98 -5.45 11.97 -2.90
CA ASP A 98 -6.88 11.68 -2.93
C ASP A 98 -7.08 10.16 -2.89
N GLU A 99 -7.93 9.68 -1.98
CA GLU A 99 -8.21 8.24 -1.86
C GLU A 99 -8.89 7.67 -3.11
N GLU A 100 -9.52 8.52 -3.91
CA GLU A 100 -10.14 8.09 -5.16
C GLU A 100 -9.15 8.01 -6.32
N ASP A 101 -7.93 8.51 -6.16
CA ASP A 101 -6.89 8.40 -7.16
C ASP A 101 -6.26 7.02 -7.11
N ILE A 102 -7.02 6.02 -7.53
CA ILE A 102 -6.57 4.64 -7.56
C ILE A 102 -7.25 3.90 -8.69
N VAL A 103 -6.46 3.13 -9.46
CA VAL A 103 -6.97 2.19 -10.44
C VAL A 103 -6.58 0.80 -10.00
N ARG A 104 -7.55 -0.04 -9.72
CA ARG A 104 -7.33 -1.41 -9.27
C ARG A 104 -7.42 -2.37 -10.44
N LEU A 105 -6.35 -3.12 -10.69
CA LEU A 105 -6.26 -4.06 -11.80
C LEU A 105 -6.58 -5.49 -11.38
N GLN A 106 -6.22 -5.86 -10.15
CA GLN A 106 -6.56 -7.15 -9.54
C GLN A 106 -6.86 -6.89 -8.07
N ASP A 107 -7.91 -7.52 -7.57
CA ASP A 107 -8.30 -7.34 -6.18
C ASP A 107 -9.03 -8.58 -5.69
N ASP A 108 -8.52 -9.21 -4.61
CA ASP A 108 -9.13 -10.39 -4.01
C ASP A 108 -10.50 -10.10 -3.42
N TYR A 109 -10.87 -8.82 -3.29
CA TYR A 109 -12.09 -8.37 -2.63
C TYR A 109 -13.12 -7.78 -3.60
N GLY A 110 -12.93 -7.97 -4.90
CA GLY A 110 -13.93 -7.64 -5.91
C GLY A 110 -14.04 -6.18 -6.33
N ARG A 111 -13.01 -5.36 -6.10
CA ARG A 111 -13.04 -3.92 -6.40
C ARG A 111 -12.30 -3.53 -7.68
N VAL A 112 -12.18 -4.46 -8.62
CA VAL A 112 -11.45 -4.17 -9.87
C VAL A 112 -12.18 -3.12 -10.68
N ASP A 113 -11.44 -2.10 -11.13
CA ASP A 113 -11.96 -1.07 -12.00
C ASP A 113 -12.06 -1.62 -13.42
N LYS A 114 -13.09 -1.23 -14.14
CA LYS A 114 -13.31 -1.72 -15.49
C LYS A 114 -12.43 -1.06 -16.51
N GLN A 115 -11.83 0.00 -16.20
CA GLN A 115 -11.11 0.73 -17.09
C GLN A 115 -9.77 0.34 -17.06
N PRO A 116 -8.89 0.77 -17.65
CA PRO A 116 -9.01 2.08 -18.29
C PRO A 116 -9.39 2.01 -19.69
#